data_3c34b46162bb6885ef5899885c989513
#
_entry.id   3c34b46162bb6885ef5899885c989513
#
_cell.length_a   1.000
_cell.length_b   1.000
_cell.length_c   1.000
_cell.angle_alpha   90.00
_cell.angle_beta   90.00
_cell.angle_gamma   90.00
#
_symmetry.space_group_name_H-M   'P 1'
#
loop_
_entity.id
_entity.type
_entity.pdbx_description
1 polymer ?
#
loop_
_entity_poly.entity_id
_entity_poly.type
_entity_poly.pdbx_seq_one_letter_code
_entity_poly.pdbx_strand_id
1 'polypeptide(L)'
;LGNGNSWNFNQKAGGVSLLYNEKYANDPKYNHDINNLVENIHFLETSNADYVVIAPAHIVTTMDYNDVITAHEKSGATITMTYRKAKDADVAWVGCDVLEIDKDGLLTGKTINKGTRKRQNISLETYVINTKELLEIMKKAHKISAFYDLKDIFRFDGKMLKRILNI
;
A
#
# COMPACT_ATOMS: atom_id res chain seq x y z
N LEU A 1 -4.64 17.62 10.79
CA LEU A 1 -3.22 17.42 11.18
C LEU A 1 -2.42 18.73 11.25
N GLY A 2 -2.95 19.83 10.69
CA GLY A 2 -2.20 21.09 10.58
C GLY A 2 -0.92 20.88 9.76
N ASN A 3 0.18 21.45 10.21
CA ASN A 3 1.50 21.29 9.60
C ASN A 3 2.28 20.05 10.11
N GLY A 4 1.67 19.19 10.89
CA GLY A 4 2.29 17.98 11.45
C GLY A 4 3.13 18.20 12.70
N ASN A 5 3.49 19.43 13.05
CA ASN A 5 4.40 19.73 14.16
C ASN A 5 3.89 19.23 15.53
N SER A 6 2.57 19.26 15.73
CA SER A 6 1.95 18.78 16.97
C SER A 6 2.09 17.28 17.20
N TRP A 7 2.53 16.52 16.19
CA TRP A 7 2.70 15.07 16.21
C TRP A 7 4.17 14.64 16.32
N ASN A 8 5.09 15.61 16.31
CA ASN A 8 6.52 15.35 16.38
C ASN A 8 6.99 15.38 17.85
N PHE A 9 6.59 14.37 18.63
CA PHE A 9 6.91 14.26 20.05
C PHE A 9 8.40 14.00 20.32
N ASN A 10 9.14 13.50 19.34
CA ASN A 10 10.57 13.26 19.45
C ASN A 10 11.28 13.70 18.15
N GLN A 11 11.88 14.88 18.19
CA GLN A 11 12.56 15.46 17.02
C GLN A 11 13.85 14.73 16.61
N LYS A 12 14.34 13.78 17.40
CA LYS A 12 15.59 13.06 17.12
C LYS A 12 15.38 11.80 16.26
N ALA A 13 14.19 11.23 16.27
CA ALA A 13 13.89 10.03 15.49
C ALA A 13 12.40 9.96 15.16
N GLY A 14 12.08 9.92 13.88
CA GLY A 14 10.71 9.83 13.38
C GLY A 14 9.96 11.17 13.39
N GLY A 15 8.64 11.10 13.38
CA GLY A 15 7.74 12.25 13.34
C GLY A 15 6.76 12.15 12.18
N VAL A 16 5.92 13.18 12.02
CA VAL A 16 4.97 13.30 10.91
C VAL A 16 5.47 14.37 9.94
N SER A 17 5.68 13.97 8.69
CA SER A 17 5.98 14.87 7.59
C SER A 17 4.82 14.90 6.62
N LEU A 18 4.36 16.09 6.24
CA LEU A 18 3.35 16.27 5.22
C LEU A 18 4.05 16.41 3.86
N LEU A 19 3.79 15.47 2.98
CA LEU A 19 4.33 15.45 1.64
C LEU A 19 3.25 15.89 0.66
N TYR A 20 3.54 16.89 -0.14
CA TYR A 20 2.60 17.50 -1.08
C TYR A 20 3.06 17.27 -2.52
N ASN A 21 2.09 17.20 -3.41
CA ASN A 21 2.32 17.35 -4.84
C ASN A 21 2.32 18.84 -5.18
N GLU A 22 3.49 19.47 -5.21
CA GLU A 22 3.60 20.91 -5.47
C GLU A 22 3.46 21.25 -6.96
N LYS A 23 4.03 20.42 -7.81
CA LYS A 23 4.15 20.69 -9.24
C LYS A 23 2.81 20.64 -9.98
N TYR A 24 1.92 19.73 -9.56
CA TYR A 24 0.66 19.45 -10.24
C TYR A 24 -0.56 19.50 -9.30
N ALA A 25 -0.44 20.16 -8.16
CA ALA A 25 -1.48 20.19 -7.12
C ALA A 25 -2.86 20.63 -7.62
N ASN A 26 -2.91 21.45 -8.67
CA ASN A 26 -4.13 21.98 -9.26
C ASN A 26 -4.64 21.19 -10.47
N ASP A 27 -3.93 20.16 -10.93
CA ASP A 27 -4.36 19.32 -12.05
C ASP A 27 -4.73 17.91 -11.58
N PRO A 28 -6.03 17.59 -11.50
CA PRO A 28 -6.49 16.26 -11.06
C PRO A 28 -5.93 15.10 -11.88
N LYS A 29 -5.51 15.35 -13.12
CA LYS A 29 -4.93 14.31 -13.99
C LYS A 29 -3.58 13.80 -13.50
N TYR A 30 -2.87 14.59 -12.72
CA TYR A 30 -1.55 14.25 -12.19
C TYR A 30 -1.56 13.88 -10.71
N ASN A 31 -2.74 13.90 -10.07
CA ASN A 31 -2.88 13.53 -8.67
C ASN A 31 -3.09 12.00 -8.51
N HIS A 32 -2.06 11.25 -8.90
CA HIS A 32 -2.00 9.79 -8.78
C HIS A 32 -0.87 9.37 -7.84
N ASP A 33 -1.02 8.21 -7.22
CA ASP A 33 -0.07 7.69 -6.22
C ASP A 33 1.37 7.71 -6.71
N ILE A 34 1.63 7.21 -7.91
CA ILE A 34 2.99 7.14 -8.45
C ILE A 34 3.59 8.52 -8.66
N ASN A 35 2.84 9.46 -9.20
CA ASN A 35 3.34 10.81 -9.38
C ASN A 35 3.65 11.48 -8.04
N ASN A 36 2.75 11.33 -7.08
CA ASN A 36 2.91 11.90 -5.74
C ASN A 36 4.13 11.30 -5.01
N LEU A 37 4.34 9.98 -5.14
CA LEU A 37 5.50 9.31 -4.57
C LEU A 37 6.80 9.73 -5.25
N VAL A 38 6.82 9.85 -6.58
CA VAL A 38 8.02 10.24 -7.33
C VAL A 38 8.41 11.69 -7.05
N GLU A 39 7.48 12.61 -6.92
CA GLU A 39 7.78 13.99 -6.54
C GLU A 39 8.40 14.11 -5.14
N ASN A 40 8.06 13.18 -4.26
CA ASN A 40 8.58 13.11 -2.89
C ASN A 40 9.62 12.00 -2.70
N ILE A 41 10.22 11.51 -3.76
CA ILE A 41 11.14 10.35 -3.73
C ILE A 41 12.34 10.57 -2.80
N HIS A 42 12.82 11.82 -2.69
CA HIS A 42 13.92 12.20 -1.81
C HIS A 42 13.65 11.85 -0.35
N PHE A 43 12.39 11.88 0.09
CA PHE A 43 12.01 11.51 1.45
C PHE A 43 12.30 10.03 1.72
N LEU A 44 12.02 9.16 0.74
CA LEU A 44 12.33 7.74 0.84
C LEU A 44 13.83 7.47 0.66
N GLU A 45 14.50 8.16 -0.27
CA GLU A 45 15.92 7.99 -0.55
C GLU A 45 16.80 8.41 0.63
N THR A 46 16.36 9.39 1.43
CA THR A 46 17.08 9.87 2.63
C THR A 46 16.65 9.16 3.91
N SER A 47 15.59 8.38 3.87
CA SER A 47 15.18 7.57 5.00
C SER A 47 16.15 6.40 5.19
N ASN A 48 16.49 6.08 6.44
CA ASN A 48 17.28 4.89 6.76
C ASN A 48 16.37 3.67 7.06
N ALA A 49 15.11 3.72 6.61
CA ALA A 49 14.16 2.65 6.84
C ALA A 49 14.37 1.50 5.85
N ASP A 50 14.43 0.28 6.34
CA ASP A 50 14.54 -0.91 5.49
C ASP A 50 13.22 -1.23 4.78
N TYR A 51 12.09 -0.92 5.43
CA TYR A 51 10.74 -1.20 4.94
C TYR A 51 9.88 0.05 4.92
N VAL A 52 8.95 0.08 3.97
CA VAL A 52 7.88 1.08 3.88
C VAL A 52 6.55 0.37 4.10
N VAL A 53 5.75 0.92 5.01
CA VAL A 53 4.35 0.54 5.19
C VAL A 53 3.50 1.60 4.48
N ILE A 54 2.70 1.15 3.53
CA ILE A 54 1.76 2.01 2.80
C ILE A 54 0.36 1.62 3.26
N ALA A 55 -0.38 2.58 3.81
CA ALA A 55 -1.72 2.35 4.32
C ALA A 55 -2.66 3.48 3.87
N PRO A 56 -3.91 3.17 3.49
CA PRO A 56 -4.87 4.17 3.07
C PRO A 56 -5.41 4.95 4.28
N ALA A 57 -5.59 6.26 4.12
CA ALA A 57 -6.08 7.11 5.19
C ALA A 57 -7.57 6.91 5.54
N HIS A 58 -8.33 6.24 4.67
CA HIS A 58 -9.77 6.01 4.86
C HIS A 58 -10.10 4.70 5.59
N ILE A 59 -9.13 3.81 5.78
CA ILE A 59 -9.32 2.57 6.53
C ILE A 59 -8.77 2.74 7.95
N VAL A 60 -9.63 2.55 8.94
CA VAL A 60 -9.24 2.54 10.35
C VAL A 60 -9.14 1.08 10.82
N THR A 61 -7.99 0.72 11.38
CA THR A 61 -7.71 -0.63 11.87
C THR A 61 -6.87 -0.59 13.13
N THR A 62 -6.97 -1.64 13.95
CA THR A 62 -6.13 -1.86 15.14
C THR A 62 -4.91 -2.73 14.85
N MET A 63 -4.51 -2.81 13.58
CA MET A 63 -3.38 -3.61 13.11
C MET A 63 -2.07 -3.16 13.76
N ASP A 64 -1.29 -4.10 14.28
CA ASP A 64 0.11 -3.84 14.65
C ASP A 64 0.99 -4.01 13.40
N TYR A 65 1.55 -2.93 12.94
CA TYR A 65 2.43 -2.94 11.76
C TYR A 65 3.74 -3.72 11.98
N ASN A 66 4.21 -3.86 13.23
CA ASN A 66 5.39 -4.67 13.53
C ASN A 66 5.14 -6.16 13.24
N ASP A 67 3.93 -6.65 13.52
CA ASP A 67 3.55 -8.02 13.19
C ASP A 67 3.53 -8.23 11.66
N VAL A 68 3.03 -7.25 10.92
CA VAL A 68 3.00 -7.32 9.44
C VAL A 68 4.42 -7.29 8.86
N ILE A 69 5.30 -6.43 9.38
CA ILE A 69 6.70 -6.35 8.97
C ILE A 69 7.42 -7.67 9.28
N THR A 70 7.25 -8.20 10.49
CA THR A 70 7.84 -9.48 10.89
C THR A 70 7.38 -10.63 9.99
N ALA A 71 6.11 -10.65 9.60
CA ALA A 71 5.58 -11.64 8.66
C ALA A 71 6.16 -11.46 7.25
N HIS A 72 6.34 -10.22 6.83
CA HIS A 72 6.99 -9.88 5.56
C HIS A 72 8.42 -10.41 5.50
N GLU A 73 9.24 -10.11 6.50
CA GLU A 73 10.63 -10.58 6.62
C GLU A 73 10.73 -12.11 6.54
N LYS A 74 9.91 -12.80 7.33
CA LYS A 74 9.89 -14.27 7.34
C LYS A 74 9.45 -14.89 6.02
N SER A 75 8.66 -14.19 5.25
CA SER A 75 8.11 -14.70 4.00
C SER A 75 9.07 -14.66 2.82
N GLY A 76 10.07 -13.77 2.85
CA GLY A 76 10.95 -13.48 1.72
C GLY A 76 10.21 -12.90 0.49
N ALA A 77 8.98 -12.42 0.66
CA ALA A 77 8.19 -11.84 -0.42
C ALA A 77 8.70 -10.45 -0.81
N THR A 78 8.51 -10.05 -2.06
CA THR A 78 8.79 -8.69 -2.51
C THR A 78 7.82 -7.69 -1.90
N ILE A 79 6.55 -8.10 -1.77
CA ILE A 79 5.49 -7.29 -1.16
C ILE A 79 4.55 -8.16 -0.34
N THR A 80 4.16 -7.68 0.81
CA THR A 80 3.11 -8.28 1.65
C THR A 80 1.89 -7.37 1.65
N MET A 81 0.73 -7.94 1.37
CA MET A 81 -0.56 -7.26 1.35
C MET A 81 -1.43 -7.78 2.50
N THR A 82 -2.19 -6.92 3.13
CA THR A 82 -3.11 -7.33 4.19
C THR A 82 -4.54 -7.49 3.68
N TYR A 83 -5.27 -8.42 4.27
CA TYR A 83 -6.68 -8.65 3.95
C TYR A 83 -7.45 -9.12 5.18
N ARG A 84 -8.76 -9.01 5.09
CA ARG A 84 -9.71 -9.52 6.08
C ARG A 84 -10.64 -10.56 5.45
N LYS A 85 -10.85 -11.68 6.14
CA LYS A 85 -11.90 -12.66 5.79
C LYS A 85 -13.25 -12.12 6.26
N ALA A 86 -13.92 -11.35 5.40
CA ALA A 86 -15.24 -10.83 5.67
C ALA A 86 -16.29 -11.95 5.58
N LYS A 87 -17.31 -11.88 6.46
CA LYS A 87 -18.45 -12.80 6.51
C LYS A 87 -19.76 -12.13 6.05
N ASP A 88 -19.71 -10.85 5.81
CA ASP A 88 -20.79 -9.93 5.47
C ASP A 88 -20.47 -9.10 4.20
N ALA A 89 -19.65 -9.67 3.33
CA ALA A 89 -19.17 -8.99 2.14
C ALA A 89 -20.26 -8.65 1.11
N ASP A 90 -21.42 -9.26 1.23
CA ASP A 90 -22.60 -8.94 0.42
C ASP A 90 -23.29 -7.63 0.83
N VAL A 91 -23.00 -7.10 2.01
CA VAL A 91 -23.63 -5.89 2.55
C VAL A 91 -22.60 -4.80 2.85
N ALA A 92 -21.59 -5.11 3.68
CA ALA A 92 -20.73 -4.10 4.27
C ALA A 92 -19.55 -3.67 3.35
N TRP A 93 -19.12 -4.51 2.41
CA TRP A 93 -17.86 -4.35 1.67
C TRP A 93 -18.06 -4.26 0.15
N VAL A 94 -19.25 -3.86 -0.30
CA VAL A 94 -19.54 -3.72 -1.73
C VAL A 94 -18.70 -2.61 -2.33
N GLY A 95 -18.07 -2.90 -3.47
CA GLY A 95 -17.15 -1.98 -4.16
C GLY A 95 -15.68 -2.10 -3.74
N CYS A 96 -15.38 -2.81 -2.62
CA CYS A 96 -14.00 -3.04 -2.20
C CYS A 96 -13.30 -4.10 -3.06
N ASP A 97 -11.98 -4.09 -3.05
CA ASP A 97 -11.16 -5.08 -3.70
C ASP A 97 -11.21 -6.44 -2.97
N VAL A 98 -11.43 -7.49 -3.73
CA VAL A 98 -11.36 -8.88 -3.27
C VAL A 98 -10.09 -9.53 -3.77
N LEU A 99 -9.35 -10.18 -2.88
CA LEU A 99 -8.11 -10.88 -3.20
C LEU A 99 -8.36 -12.38 -3.40
N GLU A 100 -7.91 -12.90 -4.52
CA GLU A 100 -7.85 -14.32 -4.80
C GLU A 100 -6.48 -14.85 -4.35
N ILE A 101 -6.51 -15.86 -3.47
CA ILE A 101 -5.33 -16.31 -2.73
C ILE A 101 -5.22 -17.82 -2.92
N ASP A 102 -4.05 -18.30 -3.28
CA ASP A 102 -3.78 -19.73 -3.38
C ASP A 102 -3.52 -20.36 -2.00
N LYS A 103 -3.29 -21.69 -2.02
CA LYS A 103 -3.00 -22.49 -0.82
C LYS A 103 -1.70 -22.09 -0.12
N ASP A 104 -0.77 -21.49 -0.84
CA ASP A 104 0.54 -21.08 -0.33
C ASP A 104 0.53 -19.62 0.19
N GLY A 105 -0.64 -18.96 0.13
CA GLY A 105 -0.84 -17.59 0.57
C GLY A 105 -0.33 -16.55 -0.44
N LEU A 106 -0.24 -16.92 -1.72
CA LEU A 106 0.15 -16.00 -2.79
C LEU A 106 -1.07 -15.42 -3.48
N LEU A 107 -0.95 -14.17 -3.90
CA LEU A 107 -1.98 -13.48 -4.67
C LEU A 107 -2.04 -14.04 -6.10
N THR A 108 -3.19 -14.58 -6.49
CA THR A 108 -3.44 -15.10 -7.83
C THR A 108 -4.35 -14.20 -8.66
N GLY A 109 -5.15 -13.39 -8.00
CA GLY A 109 -6.07 -12.49 -8.68
C GLY A 109 -6.67 -11.43 -7.76
N LYS A 110 -7.29 -10.44 -8.40
CA LYS A 110 -7.98 -9.34 -7.73
C LYS A 110 -9.25 -9.01 -8.51
N THR A 111 -10.36 -8.91 -7.81
CA THR A 111 -11.67 -8.55 -8.38
C THR A 111 -12.36 -7.50 -7.51
N ILE A 112 -13.43 -6.89 -8.01
CA ILE A 112 -14.24 -5.97 -7.21
C ILE A 112 -15.41 -6.74 -6.61
N ASN A 113 -15.68 -6.52 -5.33
CA ASN A 113 -16.83 -7.07 -4.64
C ASN A 113 -18.14 -6.47 -5.17
N LYS A 114 -18.95 -7.29 -5.82
CA LYS A 114 -20.26 -6.91 -6.37
C LYS A 114 -21.42 -7.14 -5.40
N GLY A 115 -21.15 -7.50 -4.14
CA GLY A 115 -22.20 -7.81 -3.16
C GLY A 115 -22.92 -9.15 -3.39
N THR A 116 -22.35 -10.05 -4.19
CA THR A 116 -22.99 -11.32 -4.56
C THR A 116 -22.63 -12.49 -3.64
N ARG A 117 -21.61 -12.35 -2.81
CA ARG A 117 -21.10 -13.40 -1.92
C ARG A 117 -20.86 -12.86 -0.52
N LYS A 118 -21.33 -13.59 0.49
CA LYS A 118 -21.17 -13.23 1.91
C LYS A 118 -19.73 -13.34 2.41
N ARG A 119 -19.00 -14.35 1.94
CA ARG A 119 -17.61 -14.61 2.41
C ARG A 119 -16.63 -14.29 1.30
N GLN A 120 -15.77 -13.31 1.58
CA GLN A 120 -14.72 -12.88 0.65
C GLN A 120 -13.48 -12.39 1.40
N ASN A 121 -12.33 -12.43 0.74
CA ASN A 121 -11.09 -11.89 1.24
C ASN A 121 -10.98 -10.43 0.79
N ILE A 122 -11.37 -9.51 1.65
CA ILE A 122 -11.39 -8.07 1.36
C ILE A 122 -9.99 -7.48 1.58
N SER A 123 -9.45 -6.80 0.59
CA SER A 123 -8.19 -6.06 0.72
C SER A 123 -8.33 -4.94 1.76
N LEU A 124 -7.33 -4.80 2.63
CA LEU A 124 -7.21 -3.65 3.52
C LEU A 124 -6.30 -2.56 2.93
N GLU A 125 -5.87 -2.73 1.69
CA GLU A 125 -5.02 -1.78 0.96
C GLU A 125 -3.77 -1.34 1.74
N THR A 126 -3.34 -2.17 2.68
CA THR A 126 -2.11 -1.96 3.45
C THR A 126 -1.04 -2.90 2.93
N TYR A 127 0.12 -2.34 2.62
CA TYR A 127 1.23 -3.02 1.97
C TYR A 127 2.50 -2.82 2.78
N VAL A 128 3.34 -3.85 2.86
CA VAL A 128 4.73 -3.77 3.33
C VAL A 128 5.65 -4.13 2.19
N ILE A 129 6.64 -3.30 1.93
CA ILE A 129 7.61 -3.49 0.86
C ILE A 129 9.00 -3.00 1.30
N ASN A 130 10.04 -3.64 0.82
CA ASN A 130 11.41 -3.17 1.02
C ASN A 130 11.59 -1.79 0.34
N THR A 131 12.24 -0.84 1.02
CA THR A 131 12.41 0.53 0.53
C THR A 131 13.12 0.57 -0.82
N LYS A 132 14.16 -0.25 -1.01
CA LYS A 132 14.90 -0.31 -2.28
C LYS A 132 14.02 -0.80 -3.43
N GLU A 133 13.23 -1.83 -3.19
CA GLU A 133 12.29 -2.37 -4.19
C GLU A 133 11.22 -1.35 -4.56
N LEU A 134 10.67 -0.64 -3.57
CA LEU A 134 9.71 0.43 -3.83
C LEU A 134 10.30 1.53 -4.71
N LEU A 135 11.51 1.99 -4.41
CA LEU A 135 12.20 3.00 -5.21
C LEU A 135 12.41 2.56 -6.66
N GLU A 136 12.78 1.30 -6.88
CA GLU A 136 12.91 0.76 -8.24
C GLU A 136 11.59 0.69 -8.99
N ILE A 137 10.52 0.25 -8.30
CA ILE A 137 9.17 0.19 -8.86
C ILE A 137 8.70 1.58 -9.26
N MET A 138 8.85 2.56 -8.39
CA MET A 138 8.46 3.95 -8.66
C MET A 138 9.19 4.50 -9.89
N LYS A 139 10.51 4.32 -9.96
CA LYS A 139 11.33 4.78 -11.10
C LYS A 139 10.94 4.11 -12.42
N LYS A 140 10.61 2.81 -12.39
CA LYS A 140 10.14 2.07 -13.57
C LYS A 140 8.73 2.49 -13.98
N ALA A 141 7.82 2.56 -13.02
CA ALA A 141 6.42 2.91 -13.28
C ALA A 141 6.27 4.33 -13.83
N HIS A 142 6.97 5.29 -13.29
CA HIS A 142 6.96 6.68 -13.77
C HIS A 142 7.45 6.83 -15.22
N LYS A 143 8.39 6.00 -15.66
CA LYS A 143 8.84 5.97 -17.06
C LYS A 143 7.77 5.48 -18.03
N ILE A 144 6.82 4.66 -17.56
CA ILE A 144 5.74 4.12 -18.37
C ILE A 144 4.56 5.09 -18.38
N SER A 145 4.13 5.54 -17.20
CA SER A 145 3.04 6.50 -17.02
C SER A 145 3.03 7.09 -15.62
N ALA A 146 2.79 8.41 -15.54
CA ALA A 146 2.55 9.09 -14.27
C ALA A 146 1.13 8.88 -13.70
N PHE A 147 0.25 8.17 -14.44
CA PHE A 147 -1.17 7.99 -14.11
C PHE A 147 -1.49 6.66 -13.44
N TYR A 148 -0.49 5.92 -12.96
CA TYR A 148 -0.72 4.66 -12.27
C TYR A 148 -0.98 4.86 -10.78
N ASP A 149 -2.01 4.18 -10.29
CA ASP A 149 -2.16 3.91 -8.87
C ASP A 149 -1.17 2.80 -8.46
N LEU A 150 -0.62 2.93 -7.27
CA LEU A 150 0.35 1.95 -6.74
C LEU A 150 -0.25 0.54 -6.68
N LYS A 151 -1.52 0.44 -6.32
CA LYS A 151 -2.28 -0.82 -6.28
C LYS A 151 -2.36 -1.53 -7.63
N ASP A 152 -2.35 -0.79 -8.74
CA ASP A 152 -2.39 -1.38 -10.07
C ASP A 152 -1.03 -1.93 -10.47
N ILE A 153 0.05 -1.26 -10.11
CA ILE A 153 1.41 -1.78 -10.33
C ILE A 153 1.60 -3.09 -9.58
N PHE A 154 1.20 -3.14 -8.32
CA PHE A 154 1.27 -4.37 -7.53
C PHE A 154 0.41 -5.50 -8.11
N ARG A 155 -0.61 -5.19 -8.90
CA ARG A 155 -1.43 -6.17 -9.60
C ARG A 155 -0.76 -6.75 -10.84
N PHE A 156 -0.10 -5.91 -11.64
CA PHE A 156 0.35 -6.27 -12.99
C PHE A 156 1.79 -6.77 -13.07
N ASP A 157 2.63 -6.51 -12.09
CA ASP A 157 4.00 -7.04 -12.10
C ASP A 157 4.03 -8.51 -11.68
N GLY A 158 3.99 -9.41 -12.69
CA GLY A 158 4.03 -10.85 -12.50
C GLY A 158 5.36 -11.40 -11.97
N LYS A 159 6.41 -10.56 -11.90
CA LYS A 159 7.72 -10.95 -11.33
C LYS A 159 7.81 -10.76 -9.83
N MET A 160 6.86 -10.03 -9.24
CA MET A 160 6.82 -9.81 -7.80
C MET A 160 6.25 -11.02 -7.07
N LEU A 161 6.99 -11.51 -6.09
CA LEU A 161 6.45 -12.47 -5.13
C LEU A 161 5.53 -11.73 -4.14
N LYS A 162 4.23 -11.89 -4.32
CA LYS A 162 3.19 -11.20 -3.55
C LYS A 162 2.64 -12.14 -2.48
N ARG A 163 2.96 -11.88 -1.23
CA ARG A 163 2.40 -12.61 -0.11
C ARG A 163 1.23 -11.88 0.52
N ILE A 164 0.28 -12.64 1.06
CA ILE A 164 -0.94 -12.08 1.65
C ILE A 164 -1.04 -12.52 3.11
N LEU A 165 -1.27 -11.56 3.98
CA LEU A 165 -1.43 -11.76 5.41
C LEU A 165 -2.87 -11.46 5.83
N ASN A 166 -3.53 -12.44 6.47
CA ASN A 166 -4.84 -12.25 7.08
C ASN A 166 -4.70 -11.57 8.43
N ILE A 167 -5.47 -10.51 8.64
CA ILE A 167 -5.53 -9.73 9.88
C ILE A 167 -6.93 -9.79 10.46
#